data_0d51425cdc5b373a87647965d568400f
#
_entry.id   0d51425cdc5b373a87647965d568400f
#
_cell.length_a   1.000
_cell.length_b   1.000
_cell.length_c   1.000
_cell.angle_alpha   90.00
_cell.angle_beta   90.00
_cell.angle_gamma   90.00
#
_symmetry.space_group_name_H-M   'P 1'
#
loop_
_entity.id
_entity.type
_entity.pdbx_description
1 polymer ?
#
loop_
_entity_poly.entity_id
_entity_poly.type
_entity_poly.pdbx_seq_one_letter_code
_entity_poly.pdbx_strand_id
1 'polypeptide(L)'
;RRIRDGDLVAVLGTEFTQAGRLSWSGLALAVGIGAMSSGVNLVNNIRDIPSDAETGKITLAVRLGNEKARLLFTVLLLLPFLLTIGIAFGSWLALAGLVYFPLALRAIRTVNRGAQGPKLIPVLGLTGRAMLLWAIIEAAALILV
;
A
#
# COMPACT_ATOMS: atom_id res chain seq x y z
N ARG A 1 -13.88 9.48 -5.30
CA ARG A 1 -13.13 10.30 -4.32
C ARG A 1 -11.66 10.05 -4.55
N ARG A 2 -10.96 11.08 -4.98
CA ARG A 2 -9.51 11.08 -5.19
C ARG A 2 -8.82 10.60 -3.93
N ILE A 3 -8.14 9.50 -4.02
CA ILE A 3 -7.08 9.20 -3.09
C ILE A 3 -5.89 9.94 -3.59
N ARG A 4 -5.56 10.53 -2.82
CA ARG A 4 -5.03 11.86 -2.72
C ARG A 4 -3.55 11.71 -2.72
N ASP A 5 -3.01 12.30 -3.75
CA ASP A 5 -1.75 13.02 -3.67
C ASP A 5 -1.56 13.68 -2.29
N GLY A 6 -2.65 13.82 -1.52
CA GLY A 6 -2.69 14.44 -0.22
C GLY A 6 -1.93 13.73 0.89
N ASP A 7 -1.92 12.39 0.92
CA ASP A 7 -1.21 11.68 2.00
C ASP A 7 0.30 11.71 1.76
N LEU A 8 0.72 11.59 0.51
CA LEU A 8 2.11 11.72 0.12
C LEU A 8 2.59 13.16 0.32
N VAL A 9 1.79 14.14 -0.10
CA VAL A 9 2.07 15.56 0.07
C VAL A 9 2.07 15.94 1.56
N ALA A 10 1.18 15.37 2.38
CA ALA A 10 1.15 15.64 3.82
C ALA A 10 2.42 15.15 4.51
N VAL A 11 2.88 13.92 4.23
CA VAL A 11 4.11 13.37 4.82
C VAL A 11 5.34 14.17 4.38
N LEU A 12 5.50 14.41 3.08
CA LEU A 12 6.62 15.18 2.54
C LEU A 12 6.57 16.65 2.95
N GLY A 13 5.37 17.25 3.00
CA GLY A 13 5.19 18.61 3.45
C GLY A 13 5.53 18.79 4.93
N THR A 14 5.14 17.85 5.78
CA THR A 14 5.47 17.86 7.21
C THR A 14 6.99 17.69 7.41
N GLU A 15 7.62 16.78 6.69
CA GLU A 15 9.06 16.59 6.74
C GLU A 15 9.81 17.84 6.29
N PHE A 16 9.40 18.44 5.18
CA PHE A 16 10.02 19.66 4.67
C PHE A 16 9.87 20.85 5.63
N THR A 17 8.70 21.01 6.25
CA THR A 17 8.48 22.10 7.20
C THR A 17 9.23 21.92 8.52
N GLN A 18 9.46 20.69 8.94
CA GLN A 18 10.17 20.38 10.18
C GLN A 18 11.69 20.30 10.01
N ALA A 19 12.18 19.74 8.93
CA ALA A 19 13.60 19.50 8.69
C ALA A 19 14.23 20.45 7.65
N GLY A 20 13.44 21.23 6.93
CA GLY A 20 13.87 22.11 5.84
C GLY A 20 14.46 21.36 4.63
N ARG A 21 14.32 20.03 4.58
CA ARG A 21 14.79 19.17 3.48
C ARG A 21 14.00 17.87 3.41
N LEU A 22 13.87 17.34 2.21
CA LEU A 22 13.33 16.02 1.99
C LEU A 22 14.42 14.95 2.17
N SER A 23 14.15 13.95 2.99
CA SER A 23 15.03 12.79 3.12
C SER A 23 14.60 11.67 2.18
N TRP A 24 15.54 10.84 1.75
CA TRP A 24 15.25 9.65 0.96
C TRP A 24 14.33 8.67 1.72
N SER A 25 14.58 8.49 3.01
CA SER A 25 13.79 7.60 3.86
C SER A 25 12.35 8.09 4.06
N GLY A 26 12.15 9.40 4.23
CA GLY A 26 10.80 9.99 4.29
C GLY A 26 10.05 9.83 2.98
N LEU A 27 10.71 10.00 1.84
CA LEU A 27 10.11 9.74 0.53
C LEU A 27 9.73 8.26 0.39
N ALA A 28 10.62 7.33 0.75
CA ALA A 28 10.34 5.90 0.68
C ALA A 28 9.15 5.51 1.57
N LEU A 29 9.07 6.07 2.78
CA LEU A 29 7.95 5.85 3.69
C LEU A 29 6.63 6.35 3.08
N ALA A 30 6.62 7.56 2.53
CA ALA A 30 5.44 8.14 1.89
C ALA A 30 4.98 7.32 0.67
N VAL A 31 5.91 6.86 -0.16
CA VAL A 31 5.61 6.01 -1.33
C VAL A 31 5.04 4.66 -0.89
N GLY A 32 5.60 4.03 0.15
CA GLY A 32 5.12 2.75 0.67
C GLY A 32 3.70 2.84 1.24
N ILE A 33 3.41 3.87 2.03
CA ILE A 33 2.05 4.13 2.56
C ILE A 33 1.08 4.38 1.42
N GLY A 34 1.46 5.23 0.46
CA GLY A 34 0.65 5.53 -0.71
C GLY A 34 0.35 4.29 -1.57
N ALA A 35 1.32 3.40 -1.76
CA ALA A 35 1.15 2.16 -2.48
C ALA A 35 0.14 1.22 -1.79
N MET A 36 0.28 1.00 -0.48
CA MET A 36 -0.66 0.16 0.26
C MET A 36 -2.06 0.75 0.35
N SER A 37 -2.17 2.08 0.56
CA SER A 37 -3.45 2.79 0.53
C SER A 37 -4.14 2.66 -0.83
N SER A 38 -3.38 2.78 -1.91
CA SER A 38 -3.87 2.53 -3.27
C SER A 38 -4.32 1.08 -3.46
N GLY A 39 -3.61 0.12 -2.82
CA GLY A 39 -3.98 -1.29 -2.80
C GLY A 39 -5.34 -1.54 -2.16
N VAL A 40 -5.64 -0.89 -1.02
CA VAL A 40 -6.97 -0.97 -0.36
C VAL A 40 -8.07 -0.54 -1.32
N ASN A 41 -7.88 0.58 -1.99
CA ASN A 41 -8.90 1.06 -2.95
C ASN A 41 -9.00 0.18 -4.18
N LEU A 42 -7.89 -0.35 -4.64
CA LEU A 42 -7.89 -1.25 -5.79
C LEU A 42 -8.68 -2.53 -5.48
N VAL A 43 -8.56 -3.08 -4.25
CA VAL A 43 -9.38 -4.24 -3.82
C VAL A 43 -10.87 -3.90 -3.78
N ASN A 44 -11.24 -2.72 -3.29
CA ASN A 44 -12.63 -2.26 -3.38
C ASN A 44 -13.10 -2.23 -4.84
N ASN A 45 -12.31 -1.68 -5.73
CA ASN A 45 -12.65 -1.61 -7.14
C ASN A 45 -12.70 -2.99 -7.81
N ILE A 46 -11.84 -3.94 -7.42
CA ILE A 46 -11.90 -5.33 -7.91
C ILE A 46 -13.18 -6.01 -7.44
N ARG A 47 -13.55 -5.82 -6.18
CA ARG A 47 -14.82 -6.35 -5.64
C ARG A 47 -16.03 -5.85 -6.42
N ASP A 48 -16.01 -4.60 -6.82
CA ASP A 48 -17.14 -3.90 -7.40
C ASP A 48 -17.14 -3.93 -8.95
N ILE A 49 -16.18 -4.61 -9.60
CA ILE A 49 -16.11 -4.69 -11.08
C ILE A 49 -17.45 -5.05 -11.72
N PRO A 50 -18.19 -6.09 -11.26
CA PRO A 50 -19.46 -6.45 -11.92
C PRO A 50 -20.49 -5.32 -11.85
N SER A 51 -20.72 -4.75 -10.68
CA SER A 51 -21.70 -3.68 -10.48
C SER A 51 -21.25 -2.35 -11.14
N ASP A 52 -19.97 -2.03 -11.09
CA ASP A 52 -19.44 -0.83 -11.72
C ASP A 52 -19.56 -0.91 -13.25
N ALA A 53 -19.32 -2.07 -13.85
CA ALA A 53 -19.48 -2.29 -15.29
C ALA A 53 -20.94 -2.17 -15.71
N GLU A 54 -21.88 -2.71 -14.93
CA GLU A 54 -23.32 -2.63 -15.21
C GLU A 54 -23.86 -1.19 -15.14
N THR A 55 -23.35 -0.39 -14.20
CA THR A 55 -23.77 1.00 -14.02
C THR A 55 -23.00 2.01 -14.87
N GLY A 56 -22.06 1.55 -15.68
CA GLY A 56 -21.23 2.41 -16.53
C GLY A 56 -20.15 3.19 -15.76
N LYS A 57 -19.89 2.86 -14.50
CA LYS A 57 -18.83 3.46 -13.71
C LYS A 57 -17.47 2.91 -14.12
N ILE A 58 -16.61 3.77 -14.62
CA ILE A 58 -15.28 3.40 -15.11
C ILE A 58 -14.24 3.62 -14.02
N THR A 59 -13.94 2.55 -13.26
CA THR A 59 -12.84 2.52 -12.30
C THR A 59 -11.55 2.00 -12.93
N LEU A 60 -10.43 2.16 -12.22
CA LEU A 60 -9.16 1.60 -12.68
C LEU A 60 -9.24 0.07 -12.87
N ALA A 61 -9.92 -0.63 -11.95
CA ALA A 61 -10.10 -2.08 -12.04
C ALA A 61 -10.95 -2.48 -13.26
N VAL A 62 -12.00 -1.72 -13.58
CA VAL A 62 -12.81 -1.93 -14.79
C VAL A 62 -11.96 -1.73 -16.05
N ARG A 63 -11.11 -0.69 -16.07
CA ARG A 63 -10.23 -0.40 -17.23
C ARG A 63 -9.15 -1.45 -17.44
N LEU A 64 -8.51 -1.89 -16.37
CA LEU A 64 -7.43 -2.88 -16.43
C LEU A 64 -7.95 -4.30 -16.69
N GLY A 65 -9.17 -4.57 -16.26
CA GLY A 65 -9.70 -5.92 -16.18
C GLY A 65 -9.21 -6.66 -14.93
N ASN A 66 -9.88 -7.75 -14.61
CA ASN A 66 -9.72 -8.48 -13.36
C ASN A 66 -8.27 -8.97 -13.12
N GLU A 67 -7.63 -9.55 -14.14
CA GLU A 67 -6.28 -10.13 -14.01
C GLU A 67 -5.22 -9.06 -13.77
N LYS A 68 -5.22 -7.99 -14.59
CA LYS A 68 -4.23 -6.90 -14.46
C LYS A 68 -4.43 -6.11 -13.18
N ALA A 69 -5.67 -5.93 -12.72
CA ALA A 69 -5.95 -5.28 -11.46
C ALA A 69 -5.39 -6.08 -10.27
N ARG A 70 -5.50 -7.42 -10.29
CA ARG A 70 -4.92 -8.30 -9.26
C ARG A 70 -3.39 -8.30 -9.28
N LEU A 71 -2.81 -8.26 -10.46
CA LEU A 71 -1.35 -8.11 -10.61
C LEU A 71 -0.88 -6.76 -10.03
N LEU A 72 -1.57 -5.67 -10.35
CA LEU A 72 -1.25 -4.35 -9.80
C LEU A 72 -1.36 -4.33 -8.27
N PHE A 73 -2.38 -4.96 -7.70
CA PHE A 73 -2.51 -5.12 -6.25
C PHE A 73 -1.29 -5.82 -5.64
N THR A 74 -0.85 -6.90 -6.26
CA THR A 74 0.35 -7.63 -5.83
C THR A 74 1.59 -6.74 -5.84
N VAL A 75 1.81 -5.99 -6.92
CA VAL A 75 2.94 -5.06 -7.04
C VAL A 75 2.89 -3.98 -5.96
N LEU A 76 1.71 -3.40 -5.71
CA LEU A 76 1.54 -2.37 -4.68
C LEU A 76 1.86 -2.88 -3.27
N LEU A 77 1.52 -4.12 -2.95
CA LEU A 77 1.81 -4.72 -1.65
C LEU A 77 3.24 -5.22 -1.49
N LEU A 78 3.92 -5.53 -2.60
CA LEU A 78 5.35 -5.90 -2.60
C LEU A 78 6.28 -4.69 -2.56
N LEU A 79 5.83 -3.52 -3.00
CA LEU A 79 6.66 -2.32 -3.04
C LEU A 79 7.25 -1.96 -1.67
N PRO A 80 6.51 -1.98 -0.55
CA PRO A 80 7.09 -1.71 0.77
C PRO A 80 8.21 -2.67 1.16
N PHE A 81 8.18 -3.92 0.70
CA PHE A 81 9.27 -4.88 0.92
C PHE A 81 10.58 -4.39 0.31
N LEU A 82 10.54 -3.91 -0.93
CA LEU A 82 11.72 -3.36 -1.61
C LEU A 82 12.18 -2.06 -0.97
N LEU A 83 11.23 -1.21 -0.55
CA LEU A 83 11.54 0.05 0.14
C LEU A 83 12.21 -0.19 1.49
N THR A 84 11.75 -1.18 2.27
CA THR A 84 12.38 -1.59 3.53
C THR A 84 13.85 -1.99 3.31
N ILE A 85 14.14 -2.77 2.28
CA ILE A 85 15.52 -3.13 1.94
C ILE A 85 16.34 -1.86 1.62
N GLY A 86 15.77 -0.93 0.88
CA GLY A 86 16.41 0.35 0.58
C GLY A 86 16.70 1.19 1.83
N ILE A 87 15.74 1.28 2.75
CA ILE A 87 15.88 2.01 4.02
C ILE A 87 16.94 1.33 4.93
N ALA A 88 17.01 -0.01 4.88
CA ALA A 88 17.93 -0.79 5.72
C ALA A 88 19.41 -0.50 5.46
N PHE A 89 19.78 0.03 4.30
CA PHE A 89 21.14 0.51 4.05
C PHE A 89 21.54 1.70 4.94
N GLY A 90 20.57 2.49 5.40
CA GLY A 90 20.80 3.59 6.35
C GLY A 90 20.52 3.20 7.81
N SER A 91 19.60 2.26 8.02
CA SER A 91 19.18 1.78 9.34
C SER A 91 18.78 0.32 9.28
N TRP A 92 19.62 -0.56 9.81
CA TRP A 92 19.32 -1.99 9.86
C TRP A 92 18.03 -2.32 10.66
N LEU A 93 17.61 -1.43 11.56
CA LEU A 93 16.36 -1.54 12.32
C LEU A 93 15.13 -1.55 11.40
N ALA A 94 15.22 -0.95 10.21
CA ALA A 94 14.16 -0.97 9.22
C ALA A 94 13.76 -2.39 8.80
N LEU A 95 14.67 -3.37 8.88
CA LEU A 95 14.35 -4.77 8.57
C LEU A 95 13.22 -5.34 9.44
N ALA A 96 12.97 -4.77 10.63
CA ALA A 96 11.81 -5.11 11.44
C ALA A 96 10.49 -4.81 10.72
N GLY A 97 10.47 -3.87 9.79
CA GLY A 97 9.31 -3.57 8.94
C GLY A 97 8.82 -4.76 8.12
N LEU A 98 9.71 -5.73 7.83
CA LEU A 98 9.33 -6.95 7.09
C LEU A 98 8.28 -7.81 7.82
N VAL A 99 8.02 -7.55 9.10
CA VAL A 99 6.93 -8.20 9.87
C VAL A 99 5.54 -7.97 9.24
N TYR A 100 5.36 -6.93 8.43
CA TYR A 100 4.11 -6.73 7.68
C TYR A 100 3.87 -7.82 6.62
N PHE A 101 4.94 -8.43 6.13
CA PHE A 101 4.91 -9.28 4.92
C PHE A 101 3.99 -10.52 5.05
N PRO A 102 3.90 -11.23 6.17
CA PRO A 102 2.93 -12.32 6.32
C PRO A 102 1.48 -11.90 6.10
N LEU A 103 1.10 -10.69 6.56
CA LEU A 103 -0.24 -10.14 6.34
C LEU A 103 -0.46 -9.77 4.86
N ALA A 104 0.52 -9.10 4.28
CA ALA A 104 0.50 -8.77 2.85
C ALA A 104 0.43 -10.02 1.97
N LEU A 105 1.21 -11.05 2.30
CA LEU A 105 1.22 -12.31 1.57
C LEU A 105 -0.14 -13.03 1.62
N ARG A 106 -0.81 -13.02 2.78
CA ARG A 106 -2.18 -13.55 2.90
C ARG A 106 -3.15 -12.78 2.00
N ALA A 107 -3.09 -11.46 2.02
CA ALA A 107 -3.91 -10.62 1.17
C ALA A 107 -3.67 -10.90 -0.32
N ILE A 108 -2.40 -10.94 -0.75
CA ILE A 108 -1.99 -11.24 -2.12
C ILE A 108 -2.50 -12.63 -2.56
N ARG A 109 -2.31 -13.65 -1.73
CA ARG A 109 -2.77 -15.01 -2.02
C ARG A 109 -4.28 -15.09 -2.18
N THR A 110 -5.03 -14.42 -1.31
CA THR A 110 -6.50 -14.39 -1.39
C THR A 110 -6.97 -13.74 -2.68
N VAL A 111 -6.39 -12.62 -3.05
CA VAL A 111 -6.71 -11.91 -4.29
C VAL A 111 -6.35 -12.76 -5.52
N ASN A 112 -5.15 -13.35 -5.55
CA ASN A 112 -4.68 -14.10 -6.71
C ASN A 112 -5.33 -15.49 -6.87
N ARG A 113 -5.92 -16.03 -5.79
CA ARG A 113 -6.73 -17.25 -5.86
C ARG A 113 -8.13 -17.03 -6.45
N GLY A 114 -8.43 -15.84 -6.92
CA GLY A 114 -9.69 -15.52 -7.59
C GLY A 114 -10.83 -15.16 -6.66
N ALA A 115 -10.57 -14.73 -5.42
CA ALA A 115 -11.60 -14.24 -4.52
C ALA A 115 -12.40 -13.11 -5.19
N GLN A 116 -13.72 -13.12 -5.03
CA GLN A 116 -14.65 -12.15 -5.61
C GLN A 116 -15.68 -11.69 -4.56
N GLY A 117 -16.24 -10.50 -4.77
CA GLY A 117 -17.30 -9.94 -3.94
C GLY A 117 -16.95 -9.93 -2.46
N PRO A 118 -17.84 -10.46 -1.57
CA PRO A 118 -17.64 -10.43 -0.13
C PRO A 118 -16.37 -11.13 0.37
N LYS A 119 -15.82 -12.07 -0.40
CA LYS A 119 -14.55 -12.75 -0.08
C LYS A 119 -13.34 -11.82 -0.11
N LEU A 120 -13.46 -10.65 -0.72
CA LEU A 120 -12.42 -9.61 -0.72
C LEU A 120 -12.49 -8.69 0.49
N ILE A 121 -13.57 -8.69 1.26
CA ILE A 121 -13.71 -7.84 2.46
C ILE A 121 -12.59 -8.11 3.50
N PRO A 122 -12.24 -9.35 3.85
CA PRO A 122 -11.13 -9.62 4.76
C PRO A 122 -9.78 -9.10 4.25
N VAL A 123 -9.60 -9.01 2.93
CA VAL A 123 -8.37 -8.49 2.31
C VAL A 123 -8.17 -7.01 2.63
N LEU A 124 -9.24 -6.24 2.72
CA LEU A 124 -9.19 -4.83 3.14
C LEU A 124 -8.59 -4.69 4.54
N GLY A 125 -9.06 -5.51 5.48
CA GLY A 125 -8.57 -5.55 6.85
C GLY A 125 -7.10 -6.00 6.93
N LEU A 126 -6.72 -7.02 6.18
CA LEU A 126 -5.33 -7.50 6.11
C LEU A 126 -4.40 -6.43 5.56
N THR A 127 -4.79 -5.78 4.48
CA THR A 127 -3.98 -4.74 3.84
C THR A 127 -3.84 -3.51 4.74
N GLY A 128 -4.93 -3.07 5.38
CA GLY A 128 -4.90 -1.96 6.33
C GLY A 128 -4.00 -2.22 7.53
N ARG A 129 -4.07 -3.43 8.12
CA ARG A 129 -3.19 -3.84 9.23
C ARG A 129 -1.74 -3.95 8.79
N ALA A 130 -1.48 -4.49 7.62
CA ALA A 130 -0.13 -4.57 7.05
C ALA A 130 0.46 -3.17 6.87
N MET A 131 -0.32 -2.23 6.35
CA MET A 131 0.08 -0.84 6.17
C MET A 131 0.41 -0.15 7.50
N LEU A 132 -0.46 -0.26 8.49
CA LEU A 132 -0.22 0.33 9.81
C LEU A 132 1.01 -0.25 10.48
N LEU A 133 1.16 -1.57 10.47
CA LEU A 133 2.28 -2.25 11.07
C LEU A 133 3.61 -1.82 10.41
N TRP A 134 3.65 -1.80 9.10
CA TRP A 134 4.82 -1.37 8.34
C TRP A 134 5.15 0.11 8.62
N ALA A 135 4.17 1.00 8.54
CA ALA A 135 4.37 2.43 8.72
C ALA A 135 4.88 2.77 10.13
N ILE A 136 4.32 2.15 11.16
CA ILE A 136 4.73 2.38 12.55
C ILE A 136 6.15 1.88 12.79
N ILE A 137 6.50 0.69 12.32
CA ILE A 137 7.83 0.11 12.51
C ILE A 137 8.88 0.91 11.76
N GLU A 138 8.63 1.26 10.51
CA GLU A 138 9.58 2.05 9.71
C GLU A 138 9.77 3.46 10.29
N ALA A 139 8.70 4.11 10.72
CA ALA A 139 8.80 5.41 11.39
C ALA A 139 9.62 5.32 12.68
N ALA A 140 9.38 4.29 13.50
CA ALA A 140 10.16 4.06 14.71
C ALA A 140 11.64 3.78 14.40
N ALA A 141 11.93 2.97 13.37
CA ALA A 141 13.28 2.69 12.94
C ALA A 141 14.04 3.95 12.47
N LEU A 142 13.35 4.91 11.85
CA LEU A 142 13.93 6.17 11.42
C LEU A 142 14.16 7.16 12.59
N ILE A 143 13.36 7.09 13.64
CA ILE A 143 13.49 7.94 14.83
C ILE A 143 14.62 7.46 15.75
N LEU A 144 14.84 6.14 15.80
CA LEU A 144 15.83 5.53 16.71
C LEU A 144 17.27 5.53 16.15
N VAL A 145 17.49 6.06 14.98
CA VAL A 145 18.80 6.23 14.34
C VAL A 145 19.21 7.70 14.32
#